data_4bc7a50bb4043cb70add6c33a938f9e2
#
_entry.id   4bc7a50bb4043cb70add6c33a938f9e2
#
_cell.length_a   1.000
_cell.length_b   1.000
_cell.length_c   1.000
_cell.angle_alpha   90.00
_cell.angle_beta   90.00
_cell.angle_gamma   90.00
#
_symmetry.space_group_name_H-M   'P 1'
#
loop_
_entity.id
_entity.type
_entity.pdbx_description
1 polymer ?
#
loop_
_entity_poly.entity_id
_entity_poly.type
_entity_poly.pdbx_seq_one_letter_code
_entity_poly.pdbx_strand_id
1 'polypeptide(L)'
;MASIYLKPLKAKAVNHTKEMDEKFKNETENSVKKTKIYGGDDGLTPKKHIDDTVECNIVLDKLDSVKSLFNHKKGKTAVLNFASYKNPGGKFFEGSAAQEESLCHSSNLYNILKEFPEYYEWNKKHNNRALYTNRALYTEDVLFLDDSVCVYGADPVEVKADVITCAAPNYSAAGKYAKVDYEENETILAERIKFVLDVAEDNGVETLILGAFGCGVFGQDALTVAKYFKRYLHNGGYHFKNVYFSIPNRGRDGNYNMFKLIFG
;
A
#
# COMPACT_ATOMS: atom_id res chain seq x y z
N MET A 1 -22.40 -11.86 -14.90
CA MET A 1 -22.82 -11.10 -13.69
C MET A 1 -21.81 -10.04 -13.20
N ALA A 2 -20.52 -10.09 -13.55
CA ALA A 2 -19.53 -9.08 -13.13
C ALA A 2 -19.75 -7.66 -13.72
N SER A 3 -20.39 -7.54 -14.89
CA SER A 3 -20.53 -6.26 -15.61
C SER A 3 -21.47 -5.23 -14.96
N ILE A 4 -22.44 -5.66 -14.15
CA ILE A 4 -23.46 -4.75 -13.56
C ILE A 4 -22.88 -3.97 -12.36
N TYR A 5 -21.96 -4.56 -11.59
CA TYR A 5 -21.35 -3.92 -10.42
C TYR A 5 -20.17 -2.98 -10.77
N LEU A 6 -19.58 -3.12 -11.95
CA LEU A 6 -18.43 -2.31 -12.37
C LEU A 6 -18.82 -0.90 -12.82
N LYS A 7 -20.01 -0.72 -13.41
CA LYS A 7 -20.47 0.60 -13.88
C LYS A 7 -20.59 1.66 -12.78
N PRO A 8 -21.17 1.36 -11.60
CA PRO A 8 -21.24 2.32 -10.50
C PRO A 8 -19.86 2.75 -9.99
N LEU A 9 -18.91 1.81 -9.86
CA LEU A 9 -17.55 2.12 -9.38
C LEU A 9 -16.76 2.96 -10.39
N LYS A 10 -16.93 2.74 -11.71
CA LYS A 10 -16.31 3.59 -12.74
C LYS A 10 -16.82 5.04 -12.65
N ALA A 11 -18.12 5.21 -12.53
CA ALA A 11 -18.72 6.54 -12.37
C ALA A 11 -18.27 7.19 -11.07
N LYS A 12 -18.20 6.43 -9.97
CA LYS A 12 -17.65 6.90 -8.69
C LYS A 12 -16.22 7.37 -8.83
N ALA A 13 -15.34 6.62 -9.53
CA ALA A 13 -13.94 7.00 -9.73
C ALA A 13 -13.82 8.34 -10.45
N VAL A 14 -14.58 8.55 -11.54
CA VAL A 14 -14.57 9.81 -12.31
C VAL A 14 -15.03 10.98 -11.44
N ASN A 15 -16.16 10.82 -10.75
CA ASN A 15 -16.72 11.89 -9.90
C ASN A 15 -15.80 12.21 -8.72
N HIS A 16 -15.25 11.19 -8.06
CA HIS A 16 -14.32 11.37 -6.95
C HIS A 16 -13.05 12.11 -7.38
N THR A 17 -12.44 11.69 -8.51
CA THR A 17 -11.25 12.38 -9.03
C THR A 17 -11.51 13.85 -9.30
N LYS A 18 -12.66 14.18 -9.90
CA LYS A 18 -13.07 15.56 -10.16
C LYS A 18 -13.28 16.33 -8.85
N GLU A 19 -13.95 15.73 -7.89
CA GLU A 19 -14.17 16.34 -6.58
C GLU A 19 -12.85 16.63 -5.86
N MET A 20 -11.88 15.70 -5.89
CA MET A 20 -10.55 15.93 -5.32
C MET A 20 -9.80 17.06 -6.02
N ASP A 21 -9.86 17.15 -7.35
CA ASP A 21 -9.24 18.23 -8.13
C ASP A 21 -9.91 19.61 -7.84
N GLU A 22 -11.22 19.65 -7.58
CA GLU A 22 -11.96 20.91 -7.32
C GLU A 22 -11.85 21.37 -5.87
N LYS A 23 -12.04 20.46 -4.91
CA LYS A 23 -12.15 20.84 -3.48
C LYS A 23 -10.83 20.79 -2.74
N PHE A 24 -9.91 19.87 -3.12
CA PHE A 24 -8.69 19.56 -2.38
C PHE A 24 -7.42 19.70 -3.24
N LYS A 25 -7.45 20.65 -4.17
CA LYS A 25 -6.33 20.94 -5.06
C LYS A 25 -5.05 21.29 -4.30
N ASN A 26 -5.16 22.15 -3.28
CA ASN A 26 -4.00 22.61 -2.50
C ASN A 26 -3.38 21.46 -1.70
N GLU A 27 -4.19 20.58 -1.11
CA GLU A 27 -3.75 19.39 -0.39
C GLU A 27 -3.02 18.45 -1.34
N THR A 28 -3.59 18.24 -2.54
CA THR A 28 -2.99 17.38 -3.58
C THR A 28 -1.64 17.94 -4.02
N GLU A 29 -1.55 19.22 -4.37
CA GLU A 29 -0.29 19.88 -4.76
C GLU A 29 0.76 19.84 -3.65
N ASN A 30 0.35 19.99 -2.39
CA ASN A 30 1.25 19.89 -1.25
C ASN A 30 1.82 18.47 -1.11
N SER A 31 0.99 17.45 -1.21
CA SER A 31 1.42 16.04 -1.16
C SER A 31 2.32 15.68 -2.34
N VAL A 32 2.02 16.17 -3.54
CA VAL A 32 2.90 15.99 -4.72
C VAL A 32 4.30 16.56 -4.46
N LYS A 33 4.39 17.79 -3.94
CA LYS A 33 5.69 18.43 -3.63
C LYS A 33 6.51 17.69 -2.58
N LYS A 34 5.86 16.97 -1.67
CA LYS A 34 6.50 16.21 -0.59
C LYS A 34 6.76 14.76 -0.96
N THR A 35 6.30 14.30 -2.13
CA THR A 35 6.48 12.92 -2.55
C THR A 35 7.93 12.65 -2.91
N LYS A 36 8.47 11.56 -2.38
CA LYS A 36 9.84 11.08 -2.61
C LYS A 36 9.80 9.80 -3.42
N ILE A 37 10.73 9.66 -4.37
CA ILE A 37 10.95 8.40 -5.10
C ILE A 37 12.09 7.65 -4.42
N TYR A 38 11.85 6.38 -4.05
CA TYR A 38 12.83 5.48 -3.47
C TYR A 38 13.15 4.34 -4.44
N GLY A 39 14.41 3.91 -4.44
CA GLY A 39 14.90 2.77 -5.23
C GLY A 39 15.00 3.05 -6.73
N GLY A 40 15.45 2.05 -7.48
CA GLY A 40 15.86 2.24 -8.86
C GLY A 40 17.21 2.98 -8.96
N ASP A 41 17.57 3.41 -10.17
CA ASP A 41 18.85 4.07 -10.44
C ASP A 41 18.82 5.57 -10.09
N ASP A 42 17.63 6.15 -10.02
CA ASP A 42 17.36 7.58 -9.89
C ASP A 42 16.63 7.95 -8.58
N GLY A 43 16.23 6.96 -7.77
CA GLY A 43 15.54 7.18 -6.50
C GLY A 43 16.47 7.20 -5.29
N LEU A 44 15.92 7.65 -4.17
CA LEU A 44 16.60 7.66 -2.88
C LEU A 44 16.88 6.24 -2.39
N THR A 45 17.98 6.06 -1.66
CA THR A 45 18.24 4.85 -0.88
C THR A 45 17.73 5.08 0.54
N PRO A 46 16.84 4.21 1.08
CA PRO A 46 16.36 4.38 2.44
C PRO A 46 17.54 4.29 3.41
N LYS A 47 17.63 5.24 4.33
CA LYS A 47 18.62 5.21 5.41
C LYS A 47 18.09 4.35 6.54
N LYS A 48 18.88 3.36 6.94
CA LYS A 48 18.56 2.56 8.10
C LYS A 48 19.19 3.18 9.34
N HIS A 49 18.38 3.44 10.36
CA HIS A 49 18.92 3.69 11.70
C HIS A 49 19.33 2.35 12.32
N ILE A 50 20.56 2.28 12.86
CA ILE A 50 21.10 1.10 13.53
C ILE A 50 21.12 1.43 15.01
N ASP A 51 19.96 1.44 15.63
CA ASP A 51 19.81 1.61 17.07
C ASP A 51 19.05 0.43 17.68
N ASP A 52 18.98 0.40 19.01
CA ASP A 52 18.32 -0.67 19.74
C ASP A 52 16.82 -0.75 19.36
N THR A 53 16.36 -1.98 19.20
CA THR A 53 14.96 -2.27 18.83
C THR A 53 14.00 -1.70 19.87
N VAL A 54 13.08 -0.84 19.46
CA VAL A 54 11.97 -0.38 20.30
C VAL A 54 10.90 -1.46 20.33
N GLU A 55 10.28 -1.67 21.50
CA GLU A 55 9.14 -2.58 21.61
C GLU A 55 7.98 -2.07 20.73
N CYS A 56 7.61 -2.87 19.74
CA CYS A 56 6.57 -2.55 18.78
C CYS A 56 5.28 -3.28 19.12
N ASN A 57 4.18 -2.54 19.24
CA ASN A 57 2.85 -3.14 19.38
C ASN A 57 2.36 -3.63 18.00
N ILE A 58 2.28 -4.94 17.81
CA ILE A 58 1.83 -5.55 16.56
C ILE A 58 0.42 -6.11 16.74
N VAL A 59 -0.51 -5.64 15.92
CA VAL A 59 -1.93 -6.01 15.99
C VAL A 59 -2.40 -6.58 14.65
N LEU A 60 -3.13 -7.69 14.70
CA LEU A 60 -3.84 -8.24 13.55
C LEU A 60 -5.33 -7.95 13.69
N ASP A 61 -5.91 -7.22 12.72
CA ASP A 61 -7.34 -6.94 12.69
C ASP A 61 -8.02 -7.41 11.39
N LYS A 62 -9.35 -7.33 11.35
CA LYS A 62 -10.18 -7.74 10.20
C LYS A 62 -10.66 -6.56 9.37
N LEU A 63 -10.12 -5.38 9.61
CA LEU A 63 -10.48 -4.16 8.89
C LEU A 63 -9.83 -4.14 7.50
N ASP A 64 -10.37 -3.36 6.60
CA ASP A 64 -9.63 -2.91 5.42
C ASP A 64 -8.67 -1.76 5.80
N SER A 65 -7.73 -1.44 4.92
CA SER A 65 -6.67 -0.46 5.19
C SER A 65 -7.23 0.95 5.48
N VAL A 66 -8.34 1.33 4.84
CA VAL A 66 -8.98 2.64 5.05
C VAL A 66 -9.61 2.70 6.44
N LYS A 67 -10.43 1.71 6.81
CA LYS A 67 -11.02 1.65 8.15
C LYS A 67 -9.98 1.55 9.25
N SER A 68 -8.92 0.77 9.00
CA SER A 68 -7.81 0.66 9.92
C SER A 68 -7.14 2.02 10.14
N LEU A 69 -6.93 2.79 9.08
CA LEU A 69 -6.39 4.14 9.19
C LEU A 69 -7.24 5.03 10.10
N PHE A 70 -8.55 5.11 9.86
CA PHE A 70 -9.43 5.94 10.67
C PHE A 70 -9.49 5.51 12.15
N ASN A 71 -9.38 4.20 12.41
CA ASN A 71 -9.46 3.67 13.77
C ASN A 71 -8.13 3.76 14.54
N HIS A 72 -7.00 3.71 13.86
CA HIS A 72 -5.70 3.48 14.49
C HIS A 72 -4.67 4.58 14.26
N LYS A 73 -5.02 5.63 13.50
CA LYS A 73 -4.10 6.75 13.26
C LYS A 73 -3.57 7.34 14.57
N LYS A 74 -2.24 7.28 14.74
CA LYS A 74 -1.56 7.82 15.91
C LYS A 74 -0.12 8.23 15.55
N GLY A 75 0.24 9.46 15.86
CA GLY A 75 1.54 10.00 15.45
C GLY A 75 1.71 10.04 13.93
N LYS A 76 2.95 9.98 13.45
CA LYS A 76 3.22 9.87 12.02
C LYS A 76 2.81 8.49 11.52
N THR A 77 1.73 8.44 10.76
CA THR A 77 1.08 7.20 10.32
C THR A 77 1.23 7.02 8.82
N ALA A 78 1.67 5.85 8.39
CA ALA A 78 1.74 5.48 6.98
C ALA A 78 0.91 4.22 6.67
N VAL A 79 0.33 4.20 5.46
CA VAL A 79 -0.41 3.06 4.90
C VAL A 79 0.37 2.50 3.72
N LEU A 80 0.58 1.18 3.68
CA LEU A 80 1.13 0.52 2.51
C LEU A 80 0.05 0.37 1.43
N ASN A 81 0.24 1.01 0.29
CA ASN A 81 -0.54 0.81 -0.92
C ASN A 81 0.02 -0.40 -1.70
N PHE A 82 -0.82 -1.43 -1.89
CA PHE A 82 -0.48 -2.65 -2.68
C PHE A 82 -0.57 -2.34 -4.17
N ALA A 83 0.38 -1.56 -4.62
CA ALA A 83 0.30 -0.83 -5.86
C ALA A 83 0.39 -1.70 -7.12
N SER A 84 -0.26 -1.22 -8.17
CA SER A 84 0.12 -1.59 -9.52
C SER A 84 1.52 -1.08 -9.83
N TYR A 85 2.39 -1.92 -10.41
CA TYR A 85 3.73 -1.51 -10.80
C TYR A 85 3.75 -0.54 -11.99
N LYS A 86 2.71 -0.57 -12.84
CA LYS A 86 2.69 0.08 -14.15
C LYS A 86 1.70 1.23 -14.30
N ASN A 87 0.68 1.27 -13.46
CA ASN A 87 -0.43 2.22 -13.63
C ASN A 87 -0.77 2.89 -12.31
N PRO A 88 -0.87 4.22 -12.26
CA PRO A 88 -1.32 4.93 -11.07
C PRO A 88 -2.74 4.49 -10.71
N GLY A 89 -2.96 4.13 -9.44
CA GLY A 89 -4.26 3.68 -8.94
C GLY A 89 -4.76 2.37 -9.54
N GLY A 90 -3.89 1.58 -10.17
CA GLY A 90 -4.21 0.26 -10.69
C GLY A 90 -5.32 0.27 -11.74
N LYS A 91 -6.46 -0.36 -11.40
CA LYS A 91 -7.67 -0.43 -12.22
C LYS A 91 -8.82 0.42 -11.66
N PHE A 92 -8.50 1.54 -11.04
CA PHE A 92 -9.44 2.46 -10.43
C PHE A 92 -10.55 2.90 -11.39
N PHE A 93 -10.20 3.36 -12.59
CA PHE A 93 -11.18 3.73 -13.63
C PHE A 93 -11.83 2.54 -14.35
N GLU A 94 -11.34 1.33 -14.14
CA GLU A 94 -11.97 0.11 -14.65
C GLU A 94 -13.03 -0.43 -13.69
N GLY A 95 -13.17 0.15 -12.49
CA GLY A 95 -14.14 -0.24 -11.48
C GLY A 95 -13.71 -1.42 -10.64
N SER A 96 -12.40 -1.64 -10.50
CA SER A 96 -11.86 -2.58 -9.51
C SER A 96 -12.09 -2.06 -8.09
N ALA A 97 -12.11 -2.97 -7.12
CA ALA A 97 -12.25 -2.68 -5.69
C ALA A 97 -11.20 -3.46 -4.87
N ALA A 98 -9.99 -3.62 -5.41
CA ALA A 98 -8.87 -4.14 -4.65
C ALA A 98 -8.32 -3.06 -3.70
N GLN A 99 -7.25 -3.34 -2.98
CA GLN A 99 -6.77 -2.48 -1.89
C GLN A 99 -6.31 -1.10 -2.41
N GLU A 100 -5.55 -1.03 -3.51
CA GLU A 100 -5.12 0.24 -4.12
C GLU A 100 -6.32 1.07 -4.56
N GLU A 101 -7.27 0.46 -5.26
CA GLU A 101 -8.46 1.17 -5.71
C GLU A 101 -9.33 1.64 -4.54
N SER A 102 -9.40 0.87 -3.45
CA SER A 102 -10.12 1.28 -2.23
C SER A 102 -9.46 2.51 -1.58
N LEU A 103 -8.13 2.57 -1.53
CA LEU A 103 -7.42 3.78 -1.07
C LEU A 103 -7.74 4.97 -1.98
N CYS A 104 -7.71 4.79 -3.30
CA CYS A 104 -8.02 5.86 -4.27
C CYS A 104 -9.48 6.33 -4.18
N HIS A 105 -10.44 5.45 -3.84
CA HIS A 105 -11.85 5.81 -3.64
C HIS A 105 -12.13 6.59 -2.37
N SER A 106 -11.19 6.60 -1.43
CA SER A 106 -11.34 7.24 -0.12
C SER A 106 -10.30 8.35 0.13
N SER A 107 -9.58 8.79 -0.90
CA SER A 107 -8.52 9.79 -0.75
C SER A 107 -8.20 10.52 -2.06
N ASN A 108 -7.36 11.54 -1.99
CA ASN A 108 -6.77 12.19 -3.17
C ASN A 108 -5.55 11.42 -3.74
N LEU A 109 -5.32 10.19 -3.31
CA LEU A 109 -4.13 9.40 -3.72
C LEU A 109 -4.00 9.27 -5.24
N TYR A 110 -5.08 8.94 -5.96
CA TYR A 110 -5.02 8.86 -7.43
C TYR A 110 -4.58 10.19 -8.06
N ASN A 111 -5.12 11.31 -7.57
CA ASN A 111 -4.81 12.65 -8.08
C ASN A 111 -3.34 13.02 -7.86
N ILE A 112 -2.71 12.46 -6.82
CA ILE A 112 -1.27 12.59 -6.58
C ILE A 112 -0.48 11.66 -7.51
N LEU A 113 -0.82 10.37 -7.55
CA LEU A 113 -0.05 9.37 -8.31
C LEU A 113 0.01 9.65 -9.81
N LYS A 114 -1.03 10.26 -10.39
CA LYS A 114 -1.06 10.66 -11.82
C LYS A 114 -0.01 11.70 -12.18
N GLU A 115 0.51 12.45 -11.19
CA GLU A 115 1.53 13.50 -11.38
C GLU A 115 2.96 12.93 -11.44
N PHE A 116 3.12 11.58 -11.34
CA PHE A 116 4.41 10.89 -11.41
C PHE A 116 4.51 9.95 -12.62
N PRO A 117 4.27 10.41 -13.87
CA PRO A 117 4.34 9.55 -15.05
C PRO A 117 5.74 8.93 -15.22
N GLU A 118 6.82 9.65 -14.87
CA GLU A 118 8.20 9.18 -14.95
C GLU A 118 8.46 7.96 -14.08
N TYR A 119 7.84 7.88 -12.89
CA TYR A 119 7.91 6.71 -12.00
C TYR A 119 7.36 5.45 -12.69
N TYR A 120 6.17 5.57 -13.29
CA TYR A 120 5.51 4.44 -13.94
C TYR A 120 6.19 4.06 -15.28
N GLU A 121 6.69 5.03 -16.04
CA GLU A 121 7.44 4.77 -17.28
C GLU A 121 8.78 4.07 -17.00
N TRP A 122 9.48 4.46 -15.94
CA TRP A 122 10.66 3.74 -15.47
C TRP A 122 10.34 2.30 -15.09
N ASN A 123 9.30 2.11 -14.31
CA ASN A 123 8.82 0.78 -13.87
C ASN A 123 8.49 -0.14 -15.07
N LYS A 124 7.83 0.39 -16.11
CA LYS A 124 7.51 -0.38 -17.32
C LYS A 124 8.76 -0.91 -18.01
N LYS A 125 9.85 -0.11 -18.02
CA LYS A 125 11.14 -0.49 -18.62
C LYS A 125 11.90 -1.50 -17.76
N HIS A 126 11.71 -1.50 -16.44
CA HIS A 126 12.44 -2.32 -15.47
C HIS A 126 11.53 -3.40 -14.84
N ASN A 127 10.82 -4.13 -15.68
CA ASN A 127 9.80 -5.09 -15.24
C ASN A 127 10.37 -6.34 -14.53
N ASN A 128 11.66 -6.66 -14.70
CA ASN A 128 12.33 -7.81 -14.07
C ASN A 128 11.48 -9.09 -14.07
N ARG A 129 11.04 -9.54 -15.24
CA ARG A 129 10.23 -10.76 -15.40
C ARG A 129 8.97 -10.79 -14.51
N ALA A 130 8.35 -9.65 -14.26
CA ALA A 130 7.22 -9.44 -13.35
C ALA A 130 7.53 -9.60 -11.84
N LEU A 131 8.77 -9.83 -11.45
CA LEU A 131 9.19 -9.74 -10.05
C LEU A 131 9.39 -8.28 -9.61
N TYR A 132 9.54 -7.38 -10.59
CA TYR A 132 9.73 -5.95 -10.40
C TYR A 132 11.03 -5.63 -9.67
N THR A 133 11.32 -4.36 -9.49
CA THR A 133 12.47 -3.87 -8.71
C THR A 133 12.00 -3.23 -7.40
N ASN A 134 12.91 -3.09 -6.44
CA ASN A 134 12.64 -2.33 -5.22
C ASN A 134 12.52 -0.85 -5.58
N ARG A 135 11.26 -0.39 -5.72
CA ARG A 135 10.93 0.98 -6.05
C ARG A 135 9.60 1.39 -5.41
N ALA A 136 9.56 2.57 -4.82
CA ALA A 136 8.38 3.09 -4.15
C ALA A 136 8.24 4.61 -4.28
N LEU A 137 7.00 5.09 -4.20
CA LEU A 137 6.71 6.48 -3.84
C LEU A 137 6.40 6.53 -2.35
N TYR A 138 7.02 7.43 -1.61
CA TYR A 138 6.59 7.83 -0.28
C TYR A 138 5.91 9.19 -0.40
N THR A 139 4.61 9.22 -0.14
CA THR A 139 3.78 10.43 -0.27
C THR A 139 3.33 10.87 1.11
N GLU A 140 3.71 12.08 1.52
CA GLU A 140 3.28 12.65 2.80
C GLU A 140 1.91 13.33 2.68
N ASP A 141 1.15 13.33 3.79
CA ASP A 141 -0.09 14.08 3.97
C ASP A 141 -1.20 13.77 2.94
N VAL A 142 -1.32 12.53 2.48
CA VAL A 142 -2.46 12.11 1.65
C VAL A 142 -3.75 12.31 2.44
N LEU A 143 -4.71 13.02 1.86
CA LEU A 143 -6.00 13.31 2.48
C LEU A 143 -6.97 12.15 2.25
N PHE A 144 -7.44 11.54 3.34
CA PHE A 144 -8.46 10.50 3.36
C PHE A 144 -9.78 11.06 3.86
N LEU A 145 -10.88 10.61 3.25
CA LEU A 145 -12.26 10.99 3.57
C LEU A 145 -13.05 9.75 3.97
N ASP A 146 -13.75 9.81 5.10
CA ASP A 146 -14.73 8.81 5.50
C ASP A 146 -16.15 9.32 5.30
N ASP A 147 -16.76 8.90 4.20
CA ASP A 147 -18.17 9.22 3.86
C ASP A 147 -19.17 8.39 4.67
N SER A 148 -18.75 7.35 5.39
CA SER A 148 -19.65 6.43 6.08
C SER A 148 -20.36 7.08 7.28
N VAL A 149 -19.83 8.18 7.78
CA VAL A 149 -20.40 8.98 8.87
C VAL A 149 -21.24 10.17 8.39
N CYS A 150 -21.32 10.39 7.07
CA CYS A 150 -22.14 11.45 6.47
C CYS A 150 -23.64 11.12 6.58
N VAL A 151 -24.19 11.19 7.79
CA VAL A 151 -25.62 11.05 8.05
C VAL A 151 -26.21 12.45 8.12
N TYR A 152 -27.22 12.75 7.29
CA TYR A 152 -27.95 14.02 7.26
C TYR A 152 -27.14 15.28 6.87
N GLY A 153 -26.18 15.14 5.92
CA GLY A 153 -25.48 16.31 5.36
C GLY A 153 -24.31 16.82 6.20
N ALA A 154 -23.81 15.99 7.13
CA ALA A 154 -22.52 16.25 7.76
C ALA A 154 -21.36 16.09 6.76
N ASP A 155 -20.33 16.91 6.91
CA ASP A 155 -19.10 16.77 6.13
C ASP A 155 -18.40 15.43 6.44
N PRO A 156 -17.66 14.84 5.49
CA PRO A 156 -16.87 13.66 5.74
C PRO A 156 -15.80 13.92 6.81
N VAL A 157 -15.47 12.88 7.58
CA VAL A 157 -14.31 12.96 8.48
C VAL A 157 -13.04 12.95 7.66
N GLU A 158 -12.19 13.96 7.85
CA GLU A 158 -10.91 14.11 7.17
C GLU A 158 -9.76 13.60 8.02
N VAL A 159 -8.88 12.79 7.43
CA VAL A 159 -7.65 12.32 8.07
C VAL A 159 -6.50 12.44 7.06
N LYS A 160 -5.36 13.01 7.49
CA LYS A 160 -4.13 12.99 6.71
C LYS A 160 -3.22 11.87 7.20
N ALA A 161 -2.67 11.10 6.28
CA ALA A 161 -1.68 10.07 6.55
C ALA A 161 -0.72 9.92 5.38
N ASP A 162 0.45 9.35 5.64
CA ASP A 162 1.42 9.08 4.58
C ASP A 162 1.07 7.77 3.86
N VAL A 163 1.48 7.66 2.60
CA VAL A 163 1.26 6.45 1.80
C VAL A 163 2.57 5.96 1.18
N ILE A 164 2.87 4.67 1.37
CA ILE A 164 3.97 3.98 0.70
C ILE A 164 3.38 3.25 -0.50
N THR A 165 3.57 3.78 -1.70
CA THR A 165 3.11 3.14 -2.94
C THR A 165 4.20 2.22 -3.47
N CYS A 166 4.05 0.90 -3.23
CA CYS A 166 5.02 -0.11 -3.62
C CYS A 166 4.31 -1.37 -4.14
N ALA A 167 4.79 -1.92 -5.24
CA ALA A 167 4.26 -3.17 -5.80
C ALA A 167 5.00 -4.38 -5.24
N ALA A 168 4.27 -5.41 -4.80
CA ALA A 168 4.85 -6.72 -4.52
C ALA A 168 5.33 -7.39 -5.81
N PRO A 169 6.26 -8.37 -5.75
CA PRO A 169 6.54 -9.24 -6.88
C PRO A 169 5.26 -9.94 -7.34
N ASN A 170 5.02 -9.98 -8.66
CA ASN A 170 3.84 -10.66 -9.23
C ASN A 170 4.21 -12.10 -9.60
N TYR A 171 4.23 -12.98 -8.61
CA TYR A 171 4.59 -14.39 -8.78
C TYR A 171 3.68 -15.13 -9.75
N SER A 172 2.38 -14.83 -9.74
CA SER A 172 1.43 -15.42 -10.71
C SER A 172 1.85 -15.17 -12.15
N ALA A 173 2.28 -13.96 -12.48
CA ALA A 173 2.75 -13.63 -13.83
C ALA A 173 4.18 -14.12 -14.09
N ALA A 174 5.08 -14.00 -13.12
CA ALA A 174 6.47 -14.39 -13.23
C ALA A 174 6.62 -15.90 -13.44
N GLY A 175 5.92 -16.72 -12.67
CA GLY A 175 5.90 -18.18 -12.83
C GLY A 175 5.27 -18.61 -14.17
N LYS A 176 4.12 -18.00 -14.52
CA LYS A 176 3.40 -18.36 -15.75
C LYS A 176 4.12 -17.98 -17.04
N TYR A 177 4.69 -16.79 -17.11
CA TYR A 177 5.21 -16.22 -18.37
C TYR A 177 6.73 -16.16 -18.45
N ALA A 178 7.44 -16.17 -17.33
CA ALA A 178 8.88 -16.05 -17.27
C ALA A 178 9.59 -17.25 -16.60
N LYS A 179 8.83 -18.28 -16.22
CA LYS A 179 9.32 -19.52 -15.58
C LYS A 179 10.18 -19.24 -14.33
N VAL A 180 9.84 -18.20 -13.59
CA VAL A 180 10.48 -17.90 -12.30
C VAL A 180 10.03 -18.97 -11.30
N ASP A 181 10.97 -19.55 -10.58
CA ASP A 181 10.68 -20.52 -9.54
C ASP A 181 10.28 -19.84 -8.22
N TYR A 182 9.88 -20.67 -7.25
CA TYR A 182 9.42 -20.17 -5.97
C TYR A 182 10.55 -19.56 -5.15
N GLU A 183 11.75 -20.12 -5.17
CA GLU A 183 12.90 -19.69 -4.38
C GLU A 183 13.39 -18.28 -4.81
N GLU A 184 13.47 -18.06 -6.12
CA GLU A 184 13.80 -16.74 -6.67
C GLU A 184 12.73 -15.69 -6.28
N ASN A 185 11.44 -16.05 -6.43
CA ASN A 185 10.35 -15.17 -6.01
C ASN A 185 10.40 -14.86 -4.51
N GLU A 186 10.66 -15.87 -3.68
CA GLU A 186 10.71 -15.71 -2.22
C GLU A 186 11.84 -14.78 -1.79
N THR A 187 13.00 -14.89 -2.43
CA THR A 187 14.14 -13.99 -2.21
C THR A 187 13.77 -12.53 -2.51
N ILE A 188 13.19 -12.28 -3.68
CA ILE A 188 12.77 -10.92 -4.08
C ILE A 188 11.64 -10.39 -3.20
N LEU A 189 10.72 -11.25 -2.78
CA LEU A 189 9.65 -10.87 -1.84
C LEU A 189 10.22 -10.43 -0.49
N ALA A 190 11.18 -11.20 0.05
CA ALA A 190 11.84 -10.87 1.30
C ALA A 190 12.52 -9.50 1.24
N GLU A 191 13.29 -9.25 0.18
CA GLU A 191 13.93 -7.95 -0.07
C GLU A 191 12.91 -6.81 -0.22
N ARG A 192 11.79 -7.06 -0.89
CA ARG A 192 10.72 -6.07 -1.08
C ARG A 192 10.03 -5.70 0.23
N ILE A 193 9.77 -6.69 1.09
CA ILE A 193 9.19 -6.44 2.41
C ILE A 193 10.15 -5.61 3.26
N LYS A 194 11.44 -5.99 3.26
CA LYS A 194 12.48 -5.21 3.95
C LYS A 194 12.54 -3.77 3.43
N PHE A 195 12.57 -3.59 2.11
CA PHE A 195 12.61 -2.27 1.47
C PHE A 195 11.42 -1.38 1.88
N VAL A 196 10.21 -1.92 1.94
CA VAL A 196 9.02 -1.18 2.41
C VAL A 196 9.19 -0.70 3.85
N LEU A 197 9.70 -1.57 4.73
CA LEU A 197 9.95 -1.21 6.12
C LEU A 197 11.07 -0.17 6.25
N ASP A 198 12.15 -0.32 5.48
CA ASP A 198 13.25 0.66 5.44
C ASP A 198 12.76 2.05 4.97
N VAL A 199 11.88 2.11 3.96
CA VAL A 199 11.26 3.37 3.49
C VAL A 199 10.40 4.00 4.58
N ALA A 200 9.61 3.20 5.31
CA ALA A 200 8.81 3.69 6.42
C ALA A 200 9.70 4.26 7.54
N GLU A 201 10.76 3.55 7.89
CA GLU A 201 11.72 3.95 8.92
C GLU A 201 12.44 5.26 8.55
N ASP A 202 12.96 5.37 7.32
CA ASP A 202 13.68 6.57 6.83
C ASP A 202 12.80 7.84 6.89
N ASN A 203 11.49 7.68 6.88
CA ASN A 203 10.54 8.78 6.99
C ASN A 203 9.99 8.98 8.41
N GLY A 204 10.50 8.26 9.40
CA GLY A 204 10.13 8.43 10.80
C GLY A 204 8.67 8.03 11.10
N VAL A 205 8.17 7.01 10.42
CA VAL A 205 6.82 6.49 10.65
C VAL A 205 6.73 5.87 12.03
N GLU A 206 5.73 6.26 12.81
CA GLU A 206 5.48 5.72 14.16
C GLU A 206 4.40 4.62 14.15
N THR A 207 3.38 4.79 13.29
CA THR A 207 2.29 3.82 13.12
C THR A 207 2.23 3.38 11.67
N LEU A 208 2.37 2.07 11.43
CA LEU A 208 2.40 1.50 10.09
C LEU A 208 1.21 0.56 9.87
N ILE A 209 0.41 0.85 8.85
CA ILE A 209 -0.74 0.01 8.45
C ILE A 209 -0.33 -0.83 7.25
N LEU A 210 -0.28 -2.11 7.48
CA LEU A 210 0.12 -3.17 6.55
C LEU A 210 -1.06 -4.12 6.27
N GLY A 211 -0.79 -5.19 5.53
CA GLY A 211 -1.74 -6.27 5.28
C GLY A 211 -1.12 -7.41 4.49
N ALA A 212 -1.94 -8.23 3.84
CA ALA A 212 -1.50 -9.37 3.06
C ALA A 212 -0.91 -8.93 1.70
N PHE A 213 0.28 -8.35 1.75
CA PHE A 213 0.98 -7.73 0.63
C PHE A 213 1.28 -8.73 -0.49
N GLY A 214 0.70 -8.49 -1.66
CA GLY A 214 0.86 -9.37 -2.83
C GLY A 214 0.05 -10.66 -2.80
N CYS A 215 -0.71 -10.96 -1.74
CA CYS A 215 -1.42 -12.24 -1.57
C CYS A 215 -2.74 -12.36 -2.36
N GLY A 216 -3.09 -11.33 -3.13
CA GLY A 216 -4.24 -11.38 -4.04
C GLY A 216 -3.83 -11.85 -5.44
N VAL A 217 -4.07 -11.00 -6.45
CA VAL A 217 -3.80 -11.28 -7.88
C VAL A 217 -2.32 -11.60 -8.15
N PHE A 218 -1.39 -11.08 -7.33
CA PHE A 218 0.04 -11.33 -7.51
C PHE A 218 0.49 -12.71 -7.00
N GLY A 219 -0.36 -13.43 -6.24
CA GLY A 219 -0.17 -14.84 -5.92
C GLY A 219 0.93 -15.15 -4.93
N GLN A 220 1.27 -14.19 -4.05
CA GLN A 220 2.20 -14.46 -2.94
C GLN A 220 1.52 -15.31 -1.87
N ASP A 221 2.29 -16.21 -1.25
CA ASP A 221 1.81 -17.03 -0.13
C ASP A 221 1.70 -16.19 1.15
N ALA A 222 0.51 -16.15 1.75
CA ALA A 222 0.22 -15.30 2.90
C ALA A 222 1.01 -15.71 4.15
N LEU A 223 1.29 -17.00 4.33
CA LEU A 223 2.11 -17.47 5.45
C LEU A 223 3.56 -17.01 5.31
N THR A 224 4.10 -17.09 4.11
CA THR A 224 5.46 -16.62 3.78
C THR A 224 5.58 -15.12 3.97
N VAL A 225 4.61 -14.34 3.46
CA VAL A 225 4.57 -12.88 3.67
C VAL A 225 4.54 -12.53 5.16
N ALA A 226 3.68 -13.18 5.95
CA ALA A 226 3.59 -12.97 7.40
C ALA A 226 4.90 -13.30 8.13
N LYS A 227 5.58 -14.42 7.74
CA LYS A 227 6.88 -14.81 8.32
C LYS A 227 7.97 -13.77 8.06
N TYR A 228 8.04 -13.20 6.84
CA TYR A 228 9.04 -12.17 6.53
C TYR A 228 8.77 -10.86 7.26
N PHE A 229 7.53 -10.42 7.34
CA PHE A 229 7.19 -9.26 8.17
C PHE A 229 7.59 -9.49 9.64
N LYS A 230 7.23 -10.64 10.24
CA LYS A 230 7.62 -10.97 11.61
C LYS A 230 9.14 -10.96 11.80
N ARG A 231 9.85 -11.61 10.88
CA ARG A 231 11.33 -11.67 10.93
C ARG A 231 11.96 -10.29 10.94
N TYR A 232 11.53 -9.40 10.04
CA TYR A 232 12.13 -8.08 9.94
C TYR A 232 11.69 -7.14 11.06
N LEU A 233 10.42 -7.16 11.46
CA LEU A 233 9.94 -6.35 12.59
C LEU A 233 10.62 -6.74 13.90
N HIS A 234 10.93 -8.04 14.11
CA HIS A 234 11.63 -8.49 15.32
C HIS A 234 13.14 -8.21 15.33
N ASN A 235 13.79 -8.36 14.16
CA ASN A 235 15.25 -8.34 14.08
C ASN A 235 15.78 -7.13 13.32
N GLY A 236 14.90 -6.25 12.85
CA GLY A 236 15.22 -5.20 11.89
C GLY A 236 15.76 -3.91 12.50
N GLY A 237 15.62 -3.70 13.81
CA GLY A 237 15.99 -2.42 14.45
C GLY A 237 15.12 -1.25 13.96
N TYR A 238 13.80 -1.46 13.82
CA TYR A 238 12.84 -0.43 13.44
C TYR A 238 12.26 0.26 14.68
N HIS A 239 11.88 1.54 14.53
CA HIS A 239 11.35 2.38 15.61
C HIS A 239 9.82 2.54 15.57
N PHE A 240 9.12 1.67 14.84
CA PHE A 240 7.65 1.69 14.81
C PHE A 240 7.09 1.43 16.22
N LYS A 241 6.21 2.32 16.68
CA LYS A 241 5.47 2.15 17.95
C LYS A 241 4.30 1.18 17.77
N ASN A 242 3.64 1.22 16.60
CA ASN A 242 2.49 0.38 16.29
C ASN A 242 2.56 -0.13 14.86
N VAL A 243 2.27 -1.40 14.65
CA VAL A 243 2.08 -2.02 13.33
C VAL A 243 0.75 -2.74 13.33
N TYR A 244 -0.12 -2.39 12.38
CA TYR A 244 -1.42 -3.02 12.19
C TYR A 244 -1.42 -3.83 10.90
N PHE A 245 -1.64 -5.15 11.00
CA PHE A 245 -1.94 -5.99 9.85
C PHE A 245 -3.45 -6.05 9.65
N SER A 246 -3.94 -5.21 8.72
CA SER A 246 -5.37 -5.06 8.45
C SER A 246 -5.79 -5.91 7.28
N ILE A 247 -6.43 -7.05 7.57
CA ILE A 247 -6.73 -8.10 6.59
C ILE A 247 -8.20 -8.48 6.72
N PRO A 248 -9.08 -8.00 5.81
CA PRO A 248 -10.49 -8.35 5.82
C PRO A 248 -10.68 -9.87 5.74
N ASN A 249 -11.33 -10.46 6.75
CA ASN A 249 -11.63 -11.88 6.73
C ASN A 249 -12.88 -12.16 5.89
N ARG A 250 -12.71 -12.24 4.57
CA ARG A 250 -13.79 -12.54 3.62
C ARG A 250 -14.08 -14.04 3.47
N GLY A 251 -13.39 -14.90 4.23
CA GLY A 251 -13.64 -16.34 4.30
C GLY A 251 -13.23 -17.16 3.08
N ARG A 252 -12.74 -16.54 2.01
CA ARG A 252 -12.42 -17.22 0.74
C ARG A 252 -10.93 -17.37 0.46
N ASP A 253 -10.11 -16.42 0.90
CA ASP A 253 -8.68 -16.35 0.58
C ASP A 253 -7.77 -16.92 1.68
N GLY A 254 -8.28 -17.09 2.89
CA GLY A 254 -7.50 -17.63 4.01
C GLY A 254 -6.39 -16.73 4.55
N ASN A 255 -6.14 -15.58 3.93
CA ASN A 255 -5.01 -14.69 4.26
C ASN A 255 -4.98 -14.30 5.74
N TYR A 256 -6.15 -13.91 6.29
CA TYR A 256 -6.28 -13.58 7.71
C TYR A 256 -5.83 -14.75 8.62
N ASN A 257 -6.23 -15.97 8.28
CA ASN A 257 -5.89 -17.14 9.09
C ASN A 257 -4.39 -17.45 9.06
N MET A 258 -3.72 -17.25 7.91
CA MET A 258 -2.27 -17.43 7.80
C MET A 258 -1.51 -16.39 8.63
N PHE A 259 -1.94 -15.13 8.60
CA PHE A 259 -1.37 -14.09 9.47
C PHE A 259 -1.66 -14.36 10.95
N LYS A 260 -2.83 -14.90 11.29
CA LYS A 260 -3.18 -15.28 12.67
C LYS A 260 -2.27 -16.38 13.23
N LEU A 261 -1.77 -17.30 12.42
CA LEU A 261 -0.79 -18.30 12.86
C LEU A 261 0.56 -17.68 13.27
N ILE A 262 0.86 -16.49 12.79
CA ILE A 262 2.15 -15.82 13.00
C ILE A 262 2.06 -14.72 14.06
N PHE A 263 0.93 -13.99 14.12
CA PHE A 263 0.74 -12.79 14.95
C PHE A 263 -0.41 -12.90 15.97
N GLY A 264 -1.13 -14.05 15.97
CA GLY A 264 -2.25 -14.30 16.90
C GLY A 264 -1.85 -14.96 18.20
#